data_3024d32bbf2bae1870806bd7492fc355
#
_entry.id   3024d32bbf2bae1870806bd7492fc355
#
_cell.length_a   1.000
_cell.length_b   1.000
_cell.length_c   1.000
_cell.angle_alpha   90.00
_cell.angle_beta   90.00
_cell.angle_gamma   90.00
#
_symmetry.space_group_name_H-M   'P 1'
#
loop_
_entity.id
_entity.type
_entity.pdbx_description
1 polymer ?
#
loop_
_entity_poly.entity_id
_entity_poly.type
_entity_poly.pdbx_seq_one_letter_code
_entity_poly.pdbx_strand_id
1 'polypeptide(L)'
;MQGRTHHCNQLRLENVGEEVTLVGWYDNLRKVSKNLGFLVLRDFYGKTQIVVETEEIMEQIDAVNNESTLEIVGTVRERSAKNPKMETGDIEIVPSKVTVLGKCQYNELPFQIDHSKEADENTRLKYRYLDLRNPAVKSKIVLRSKIVADLRAAMIGHDFMEITTPILTCSSPEGARDYLVPSRNHPGKFYALPQAPQQFKQLLMASGFDRYFQIAPCFRDEDARADRSPGEFYQLDMEMAFASQEDVFAILEDVLPPIFAKYGIYHEASKPPFMRIPYLEAMEKYGSDKPDLRIDLLVQDATAALADCGFEPFAGRTVKAVVADHFTGTRKQIDKMCADIEVVSAQKTYWFRLDENGELVGGISKFVQEKKAAVIEALGLKNGSFVALAAGDLKTAQKTSGVIRKTLANTFDGYMRKDSYEFCWIVDFPMYEIGEESGELEFCHNPFSMPQGGAEALASKEPLDILAYQYDLVCNGVELSSGAVRNHDPEIMIKAFEIVGLGEEDVKAKFPAMYNAFCYGAPPHAGIAPGVDRMVMLIAGEESIREIIPFPMNKTAQDVMMGAPASVDERQLRDVHIRIVEEKES
;
A
#
# COMPACT_ATOMS: atom_id res chain seq x y z
N MET A 1 -29.61 -27.00 -17.37
CA MET A 1 -29.33 -25.58 -17.44
C MET A 1 -29.05 -25.24 -18.89
N GLN A 2 -29.94 -24.49 -19.54
CA GLN A 2 -29.59 -23.82 -20.78
C GLN A 2 -28.62 -22.69 -20.40
N GLY A 3 -27.51 -22.51 -21.10
CA GLY A 3 -26.59 -21.43 -20.81
C GLY A 3 -27.31 -20.07 -20.91
N ARG A 4 -26.88 -19.08 -20.11
CA ARG A 4 -27.39 -17.71 -20.23
C ARG A 4 -27.12 -17.17 -21.64
N THR A 5 -28.10 -16.46 -22.20
CA THR A 5 -27.96 -15.79 -23.50
C THR A 5 -27.31 -14.42 -23.37
N HIS A 6 -27.62 -13.71 -22.27
CA HIS A 6 -27.17 -12.35 -21.98
C HIS A 6 -26.77 -12.18 -20.51
N HIS A 7 -25.99 -11.15 -20.24
CA HIS A 7 -25.71 -10.68 -18.86
C HIS A 7 -26.78 -9.71 -18.38
N CYS A 8 -26.93 -9.58 -17.05
CA CYS A 8 -27.94 -8.71 -16.46
C CYS A 8 -27.78 -7.21 -16.78
N ASN A 9 -26.69 -6.76 -17.35
CA ASN A 9 -26.50 -5.37 -17.77
C ASN A 9 -26.36 -5.20 -19.30
N GLN A 10 -26.66 -6.21 -20.10
CA GLN A 10 -26.38 -6.20 -21.53
C GLN A 10 -27.56 -5.72 -22.38
N LEU A 11 -28.78 -5.95 -21.93
CA LEU A 11 -30.01 -5.71 -22.70
C LEU A 11 -30.37 -4.22 -22.79
N ARG A 12 -30.87 -3.81 -23.97
CA ARG A 12 -31.31 -2.44 -24.27
C ARG A 12 -32.62 -2.47 -25.06
N LEU A 13 -33.15 -1.31 -25.47
CA LEU A 13 -34.39 -1.19 -26.23
C LEU A 13 -34.38 -1.96 -27.57
N GLU A 14 -33.23 -2.13 -28.16
CA GLU A 14 -33.03 -2.92 -29.41
C GLU A 14 -33.37 -4.41 -29.24
N ASN A 15 -33.30 -4.92 -28.01
CA ASN A 15 -33.62 -6.31 -27.70
C ASN A 15 -35.11 -6.56 -27.40
N VAL A 16 -35.96 -5.52 -27.46
CA VAL A 16 -37.39 -5.68 -27.18
C VAL A 16 -38.03 -6.70 -28.12
N GLY A 17 -38.75 -7.67 -27.55
CA GLY A 17 -39.36 -8.80 -28.25
C GLY A 17 -38.51 -10.07 -28.31
N GLU A 18 -37.24 -9.99 -27.92
CA GLU A 18 -36.37 -11.18 -27.88
C GLU A 18 -36.69 -12.04 -26.64
N GLU A 19 -36.64 -13.37 -26.81
CA GLU A 19 -36.63 -14.32 -25.70
C GLU A 19 -35.19 -14.51 -25.22
N VAL A 20 -34.97 -14.26 -23.91
CA VAL A 20 -33.65 -14.31 -23.29
C VAL A 20 -33.62 -15.22 -22.07
N THR A 21 -32.44 -15.76 -21.77
CA THR A 21 -32.16 -16.49 -20.54
C THR A 21 -31.13 -15.69 -19.73
N LEU A 22 -31.55 -15.20 -18.56
CA LEU A 22 -30.68 -14.53 -17.58
C LEU A 22 -30.44 -15.45 -16.38
N VAL A 23 -29.25 -15.35 -15.80
CA VAL A 23 -28.88 -16.10 -14.59
C VAL A 23 -28.23 -15.13 -13.60
N GLY A 24 -28.68 -15.15 -12.35
CA GLY A 24 -28.13 -14.24 -11.35
C GLY A 24 -28.70 -14.49 -9.96
N TRP A 25 -28.33 -13.60 -9.03
CA TRP A 25 -28.87 -13.58 -7.67
C TRP A 25 -30.16 -12.77 -7.61
N TYR A 26 -31.11 -13.27 -6.85
CA TYR A 26 -32.30 -12.55 -6.42
C TYR A 26 -31.88 -11.45 -5.43
N ASP A 27 -31.78 -10.22 -5.94
CA ASP A 27 -31.30 -9.07 -5.17
C ASP A 27 -32.41 -8.47 -4.30
N ASN A 28 -33.55 -8.16 -4.90
CA ASN A 28 -34.70 -7.55 -4.21
C ASN A 28 -36.01 -7.84 -4.95
N LEU A 29 -37.12 -7.93 -4.21
CA LEU A 29 -38.49 -8.01 -4.74
C LEU A 29 -39.36 -6.90 -4.15
N ARG A 30 -39.90 -6.05 -4.99
CA ARG A 30 -40.99 -5.13 -4.63
C ARG A 30 -42.33 -5.73 -5.05
N LYS A 31 -43.05 -6.34 -4.10
CA LYS A 31 -44.36 -6.92 -4.30
C LYS A 31 -45.45 -5.84 -4.26
N VAL A 32 -46.30 -5.81 -5.26
CA VAL A 32 -47.44 -4.88 -5.37
C VAL A 32 -48.76 -5.58 -5.07
N SER A 33 -48.92 -6.80 -5.57
CA SER A 33 -50.12 -7.64 -5.31
C SER A 33 -49.69 -9.13 -5.36
N LYS A 34 -50.68 -10.04 -5.23
CA LYS A 34 -50.41 -11.48 -5.33
C LYS A 34 -49.81 -11.92 -6.66
N ASN A 35 -50.13 -11.22 -7.74
CA ASN A 35 -49.74 -11.56 -9.09
C ASN A 35 -48.91 -10.47 -9.76
N LEU A 36 -48.50 -9.42 -9.04
CA LEU A 36 -47.67 -8.35 -9.58
C LEU A 36 -46.52 -8.00 -8.65
N GLY A 37 -45.31 -8.09 -9.16
CA GLY A 37 -44.11 -7.70 -8.45
C GLY A 37 -42.95 -7.39 -9.39
N PHE A 38 -41.94 -6.72 -8.84
CA PHE A 38 -40.73 -6.30 -9.54
C PHE A 38 -39.53 -6.90 -8.83
N LEU A 39 -39.00 -7.96 -9.42
CA LEU A 39 -37.77 -8.62 -8.99
C LEU A 39 -36.57 -7.95 -9.65
N VAL A 40 -35.51 -7.69 -8.89
CA VAL A 40 -34.20 -7.31 -9.43
C VAL A 40 -33.32 -8.55 -9.44
N LEU A 41 -32.86 -8.94 -10.62
CA LEU A 41 -31.87 -9.98 -10.82
C LEU A 41 -30.49 -9.32 -11.00
N ARG A 42 -29.49 -9.81 -10.31
CA ARG A 42 -28.12 -9.28 -10.32
C ARG A 42 -27.13 -10.37 -10.68
N ASP A 43 -26.19 -10.04 -11.59
CA ASP A 43 -25.01 -10.86 -11.84
C ASP A 43 -23.70 -10.08 -11.63
N PHE A 44 -22.60 -10.59 -12.14
CA PHE A 44 -21.32 -9.89 -12.10
C PHE A 44 -21.34 -8.54 -12.84
N TYR A 45 -22.09 -8.45 -13.93
CA TYR A 45 -22.07 -7.31 -14.86
C TYR A 45 -23.06 -6.21 -14.48
N GLY A 46 -24.11 -6.53 -13.73
CA GLY A 46 -25.08 -5.53 -13.29
C GLY A 46 -26.43 -6.09 -12.85
N LYS A 47 -27.47 -5.29 -13.03
CA LYS A 47 -28.84 -5.57 -12.57
C LYS A 47 -29.83 -5.42 -13.72
N THR A 48 -30.89 -6.27 -13.74
CA THR A 48 -32.04 -6.16 -14.65
C THR A 48 -33.32 -6.40 -13.89
N GLN A 49 -34.36 -5.62 -14.20
CA GLN A 49 -35.68 -5.81 -13.63
C GLN A 49 -36.42 -6.94 -14.35
N ILE A 50 -37.02 -7.82 -13.55
CA ILE A 50 -37.93 -8.86 -13.98
C ILE A 50 -39.33 -8.45 -13.47
N VAL A 51 -40.29 -8.32 -14.36
CA VAL A 51 -41.68 -8.01 -13.96
C VAL A 51 -42.48 -9.29 -13.88
N VAL A 52 -42.91 -9.64 -12.67
CA VAL A 52 -43.73 -10.82 -12.41
C VAL A 52 -45.18 -10.42 -12.52
N GLU A 53 -45.95 -11.06 -13.43
CA GLU A 53 -47.34 -10.73 -13.72
C GLU A 53 -48.27 -11.93 -13.51
N THR A 54 -47.78 -13.05 -12.96
CA THR A 54 -48.57 -14.25 -12.69
C THR A 54 -48.41 -14.70 -11.22
N GLU A 55 -49.48 -15.26 -10.64
CA GLU A 55 -49.46 -15.79 -9.27
C GLU A 55 -48.51 -16.99 -9.16
N GLU A 56 -48.48 -17.88 -10.18
CA GLU A 56 -47.60 -19.06 -10.20
C GLU A 56 -46.10 -18.70 -10.09
N ILE A 57 -45.63 -17.74 -10.86
CA ILE A 57 -44.23 -17.30 -10.80
C ILE A 57 -43.96 -16.55 -9.49
N MET A 58 -44.92 -15.77 -9.00
CA MET A 58 -44.80 -15.08 -7.72
C MET A 58 -44.63 -16.06 -6.56
N GLU A 59 -45.43 -17.16 -6.53
CA GLU A 59 -45.28 -18.20 -5.53
C GLU A 59 -43.94 -18.89 -5.57
N GLN A 60 -43.36 -19.14 -6.76
CA GLN A 60 -42.02 -19.71 -6.91
C GLN A 60 -40.94 -18.79 -6.35
N ILE A 61 -41.05 -17.47 -6.55
CA ILE A 61 -40.11 -16.48 -6.04
C ILE A 61 -40.29 -16.28 -4.52
N ASP A 62 -41.52 -16.24 -4.02
CA ASP A 62 -41.84 -16.15 -2.59
C ASP A 62 -41.34 -17.37 -1.78
N ALA A 63 -41.16 -18.52 -2.43
CA ALA A 63 -40.64 -19.76 -1.80
C ALA A 63 -39.13 -19.77 -1.54
N VAL A 64 -38.42 -18.73 -1.97
CA VAL A 64 -36.98 -18.61 -1.80
C VAL A 64 -36.56 -17.27 -1.18
N ASN A 65 -35.49 -17.26 -0.45
CA ASN A 65 -34.94 -16.06 0.17
C ASN A 65 -34.12 -15.22 -0.82
N ASN A 66 -33.98 -13.94 -0.51
CA ASN A 66 -33.02 -13.06 -1.17
C ASN A 66 -31.63 -13.74 -1.23
N GLU A 67 -30.84 -13.39 -2.23
CA GLU A 67 -29.53 -14.00 -2.53
C GLU A 67 -29.61 -15.48 -2.98
N SER A 68 -30.80 -16.03 -3.24
CA SER A 68 -30.94 -17.26 -4.04
C SER A 68 -30.52 -17.00 -5.48
N THR A 69 -29.94 -18.00 -6.16
CA THR A 69 -29.60 -17.90 -7.59
C THR A 69 -30.73 -18.46 -8.45
N LEU A 70 -31.11 -17.69 -9.45
CA LEU A 70 -32.22 -17.98 -10.34
C LEU A 70 -31.78 -17.99 -11.80
N GLU A 71 -32.39 -18.88 -12.59
CA GLU A 71 -32.43 -18.82 -14.05
C GLU A 71 -33.80 -18.30 -14.47
N ILE A 72 -33.83 -17.23 -15.24
CA ILE A 72 -35.05 -16.59 -15.73
C ILE A 72 -35.05 -16.67 -17.25
N VAL A 73 -36.02 -17.37 -17.81
CA VAL A 73 -36.34 -17.33 -19.24
C VAL A 73 -37.50 -16.40 -19.44
N GLY A 74 -37.41 -15.45 -20.35
CA GLY A 74 -38.49 -14.49 -20.57
C GLY A 74 -38.28 -13.56 -21.74
N THR A 75 -39.26 -12.74 -22.05
CA THR A 75 -39.22 -11.80 -23.17
C THR A 75 -38.86 -10.40 -22.71
N VAL A 76 -37.96 -9.76 -23.45
CA VAL A 76 -37.59 -8.36 -23.21
C VAL A 76 -38.73 -7.44 -23.59
N ARG A 77 -39.11 -6.54 -22.70
CA ARG A 77 -40.19 -5.56 -22.91
C ARG A 77 -39.69 -4.16 -22.53
N GLU A 78 -40.15 -3.13 -23.26
CA GLU A 78 -39.93 -1.74 -22.86
C GLU A 78 -40.68 -1.43 -21.55
N ARG A 79 -40.03 -0.76 -20.60
CA ARG A 79 -40.66 -0.35 -19.34
C ARG A 79 -41.63 0.81 -19.56
N SER A 80 -42.80 0.72 -18.94
CA SER A 80 -43.76 1.82 -18.89
C SER A 80 -43.25 3.02 -18.05
N ALA A 81 -42.49 2.74 -16.98
CA ALA A 81 -41.83 3.74 -16.15
C ALA A 81 -40.34 3.51 -16.16
N LYS A 82 -39.60 4.32 -16.94
CA LYS A 82 -38.14 4.24 -17.08
C LYS A 82 -37.44 4.58 -15.79
N ASN A 83 -36.31 3.89 -15.51
CA ASN A 83 -35.50 4.12 -14.32
C ASN A 83 -34.07 4.57 -14.70
N PRO A 84 -33.76 5.88 -14.67
CA PRO A 84 -32.44 6.39 -15.07
C PRO A 84 -31.31 5.99 -14.12
N LYS A 85 -31.61 5.41 -12.96
CA LYS A 85 -30.59 4.92 -11.99
C LYS A 85 -30.11 3.50 -12.31
N MET A 86 -30.65 2.85 -13.32
CA MET A 86 -30.27 1.51 -13.76
C MET A 86 -29.94 1.57 -15.23
N GLU A 87 -28.79 1.02 -15.66
CA GLU A 87 -28.37 1.04 -17.06
C GLU A 87 -29.34 0.30 -17.99
N THR A 88 -30.01 -0.76 -17.48
CA THR A 88 -31.10 -1.47 -18.15
C THR A 88 -32.49 -0.88 -17.82
N GLY A 89 -32.53 0.35 -17.34
CA GLY A 89 -33.75 0.97 -16.79
C GLY A 89 -34.83 1.29 -17.81
N ASP A 90 -34.56 1.17 -19.11
CA ASP A 90 -35.53 1.33 -20.19
C ASP A 90 -36.27 0.05 -20.51
N ILE A 91 -35.77 -1.12 -20.08
CA ILE A 91 -36.35 -2.44 -20.35
C ILE A 91 -36.63 -3.23 -19.08
N GLU A 92 -37.47 -4.22 -19.20
CA GLU A 92 -37.75 -5.24 -18.19
C GLU A 92 -37.95 -6.58 -18.86
N ILE A 93 -37.82 -7.67 -18.10
CA ILE A 93 -38.08 -9.03 -18.60
C ILE A 93 -39.42 -9.51 -18.06
N VAL A 94 -40.27 -9.99 -18.96
CA VAL A 94 -41.50 -10.72 -18.62
C VAL A 94 -41.13 -12.20 -18.57
N PRO A 95 -41.08 -12.84 -17.39
CA PRO A 95 -40.64 -14.22 -17.28
C PRO A 95 -41.70 -15.19 -17.79
N SER A 96 -41.29 -16.15 -18.61
CA SER A 96 -42.07 -17.34 -18.98
C SER A 96 -41.75 -18.54 -18.09
N LYS A 97 -40.52 -18.57 -17.52
CA LYS A 97 -40.05 -19.64 -16.66
C LYS A 97 -39.05 -19.12 -15.64
N VAL A 98 -39.17 -19.58 -14.39
CA VAL A 98 -38.19 -19.36 -13.32
C VAL A 98 -37.69 -20.72 -12.83
N THR A 99 -36.38 -20.87 -12.69
CA THR A 99 -35.76 -22.07 -12.13
C THR A 99 -34.81 -21.65 -10.99
N VAL A 100 -35.00 -22.23 -9.81
CA VAL A 100 -34.10 -22.02 -8.66
C VAL A 100 -32.87 -22.88 -8.86
N LEU A 101 -31.69 -22.25 -9.01
CA LEU A 101 -30.42 -22.93 -9.19
C LEU A 101 -29.72 -23.18 -7.85
N GLY A 102 -29.81 -22.26 -6.92
CA GLY A 102 -29.25 -22.37 -5.58
C GLY A 102 -30.09 -21.61 -4.58
N LYS A 103 -30.66 -22.30 -3.61
CA LYS A 103 -31.53 -21.69 -2.59
C LYS A 103 -30.71 -21.12 -1.45
N CYS A 104 -30.89 -19.85 -1.13
CA CYS A 104 -30.42 -19.25 0.12
C CYS A 104 -31.20 -19.87 1.29
N GLN A 105 -30.49 -20.52 2.22
CA GLN A 105 -31.09 -21.21 3.37
C GLN A 105 -31.42 -20.25 4.53
N TYR A 106 -30.89 -19.04 4.50
CA TYR A 106 -31.02 -18.06 5.58
C TYR A 106 -32.07 -16.99 5.24
N ASN A 107 -32.94 -16.70 6.19
CA ASN A 107 -33.96 -15.66 6.05
C ASN A 107 -33.37 -14.26 6.27
N GLU A 108 -32.27 -14.18 7.00
CA GLU A 108 -31.57 -12.94 7.30
C GLU A 108 -30.10 -13.07 6.92
N LEU A 109 -29.56 -12.01 6.31
CA LEU A 109 -28.14 -11.91 5.98
C LEU A 109 -27.38 -11.24 7.14
N PRO A 110 -26.07 -11.51 7.31
CA PRO A 110 -25.26 -10.85 8.34
C PRO A 110 -25.16 -9.33 8.16
N PHE A 111 -25.38 -8.85 6.94
CA PHE A 111 -25.51 -7.44 6.55
C PHE A 111 -26.26 -7.36 5.21
N GLN A 112 -26.82 -6.21 4.90
CA GLN A 112 -27.34 -5.95 3.56
C GLN A 112 -26.19 -5.76 2.57
N ILE A 113 -26.27 -6.39 1.41
CA ILE A 113 -25.16 -6.42 0.44
C ILE A 113 -24.70 -5.01 0.05
N ASP A 114 -25.63 -4.12 -0.32
CA ASP A 114 -25.30 -2.75 -0.76
C ASP A 114 -24.77 -1.86 0.39
N HIS A 115 -24.92 -2.28 1.66
CA HIS A 115 -24.48 -1.59 2.87
C HIS A 115 -23.38 -2.36 3.63
N SER A 116 -22.75 -3.34 3.02
CA SER A 116 -21.76 -4.19 3.69
C SER A 116 -20.58 -3.41 4.30
N LYS A 117 -20.20 -2.26 3.70
CA LYS A 117 -19.14 -1.38 4.23
C LYS A 117 -19.48 -0.73 5.58
N GLU A 118 -20.73 -0.73 6.00
CA GLU A 118 -21.19 -0.20 7.30
C GLU A 118 -21.08 -1.25 8.43
N ALA A 119 -20.90 -2.53 8.08
CA ALA A 119 -20.69 -3.61 9.04
C ALA A 119 -19.26 -3.59 9.61
N ASP A 120 -19.07 -4.17 10.79
CA ASP A 120 -17.74 -4.30 11.39
C ASP A 120 -16.81 -5.16 10.52
N GLU A 121 -15.50 -4.89 10.61
CA GLU A 121 -14.47 -5.53 9.77
C GLU A 121 -14.48 -7.06 9.91
N ASN A 122 -14.59 -7.60 11.13
CA ASN A 122 -14.57 -9.05 11.34
C ASN A 122 -15.78 -9.74 10.72
N THR A 123 -16.96 -9.14 10.80
CA THR A 123 -18.18 -9.66 10.15
C THR A 123 -18.03 -9.63 8.63
N ARG A 124 -17.52 -8.53 8.05
CA ARG A 124 -17.23 -8.44 6.61
C ARG A 124 -16.24 -9.51 6.16
N LEU A 125 -15.14 -9.71 6.89
CA LEU A 125 -14.13 -10.71 6.57
C LEU A 125 -14.66 -12.14 6.72
N LYS A 126 -15.43 -12.43 7.76
CA LYS A 126 -16.05 -13.75 7.95
C LYS A 126 -17.00 -14.13 6.81
N TYR A 127 -17.76 -13.16 6.31
CA TYR A 127 -18.70 -13.34 5.20
C TYR A 127 -18.21 -12.64 3.92
N ARG A 128 -16.88 -12.66 3.68
CA ARG A 128 -16.26 -11.92 2.58
C ARG A 128 -16.84 -12.24 1.21
N TYR A 129 -17.29 -13.46 0.96
CA TYR A 129 -17.99 -13.85 -0.26
C TYR A 129 -19.34 -13.13 -0.44
N LEU A 130 -19.99 -12.65 0.62
CA LEU A 130 -21.16 -11.76 0.53
C LEU A 130 -20.74 -10.29 0.35
N ASP A 131 -19.74 -9.84 1.11
CA ASP A 131 -19.19 -8.48 1.01
C ASP A 131 -18.68 -8.19 -0.42
N LEU A 132 -18.06 -9.17 -1.09
CA LEU A 132 -17.64 -9.09 -2.49
C LEU A 132 -18.79 -9.02 -3.51
N ARG A 133 -20.04 -9.25 -3.11
CA ARG A 133 -21.22 -9.00 -3.95
C ARG A 133 -21.58 -7.52 -4.01
N ASN A 134 -21.16 -6.72 -3.01
CA ASN A 134 -21.33 -5.27 -3.02
C ASN A 134 -20.53 -4.67 -4.20
N PRO A 135 -21.19 -3.92 -5.13
CA PRO A 135 -20.52 -3.34 -6.29
C PRO A 135 -19.33 -2.44 -5.93
N ALA A 136 -19.43 -1.67 -4.83
CA ALA A 136 -18.35 -0.79 -4.37
C ALA A 136 -17.11 -1.57 -3.90
N VAL A 137 -17.28 -2.72 -3.26
CA VAL A 137 -16.19 -3.61 -2.84
C VAL A 137 -15.65 -4.38 -4.04
N LYS A 138 -16.52 -5.00 -4.82
CA LYS A 138 -16.17 -5.77 -6.02
C LYS A 138 -15.36 -4.95 -7.03
N SER A 139 -15.74 -3.69 -7.26
CA SER A 139 -15.06 -2.81 -8.21
C SER A 139 -13.56 -2.66 -7.93
N LYS A 140 -13.14 -2.68 -6.65
CA LYS A 140 -11.74 -2.57 -6.26
C LYS A 140 -10.94 -3.80 -6.66
N ILE A 141 -11.54 -4.99 -6.55
CA ILE A 141 -10.89 -6.24 -6.97
C ILE A 141 -10.78 -6.31 -8.50
N VAL A 142 -11.84 -5.87 -9.21
CA VAL A 142 -11.80 -5.76 -10.68
C VAL A 142 -10.75 -4.74 -11.13
N LEU A 143 -10.65 -3.60 -10.43
CA LEU A 143 -9.64 -2.58 -10.66
C LEU A 143 -8.23 -3.17 -10.51
N ARG A 144 -7.96 -3.87 -9.39
CA ARG A 144 -6.69 -4.57 -9.15
C ARG A 144 -6.31 -5.50 -10.31
N SER A 145 -7.26 -6.31 -10.78
CA SER A 145 -7.05 -7.22 -11.90
C SER A 145 -6.63 -6.50 -13.19
N LYS A 146 -7.29 -5.37 -13.50
CA LYS A 146 -6.97 -4.55 -14.69
C LYS A 146 -5.59 -3.89 -14.57
N ILE A 147 -5.26 -3.33 -13.40
CA ILE A 147 -3.96 -2.72 -13.13
C ILE A 147 -2.84 -3.75 -13.31
N VAL A 148 -2.99 -4.94 -12.73
CA VAL A 148 -1.98 -6.01 -12.86
C VAL A 148 -1.81 -6.46 -14.31
N ALA A 149 -2.89 -6.53 -15.09
CA ALA A 149 -2.82 -6.85 -16.51
C ALA A 149 -2.05 -5.78 -17.31
N ASP A 150 -2.31 -4.50 -17.04
CA ASP A 150 -1.62 -3.39 -17.72
C ASP A 150 -0.14 -3.29 -17.28
N LEU A 151 0.18 -3.54 -15.99
CA LEU A 151 1.56 -3.63 -15.52
C LEU A 151 2.34 -4.71 -16.28
N ARG A 152 1.77 -5.92 -16.44
CA ARG A 152 2.40 -6.98 -17.23
C ARG A 152 2.62 -6.59 -18.67
N ALA A 153 1.60 -6.01 -19.31
CA ALA A 153 1.69 -5.57 -20.69
C ALA A 153 2.78 -4.50 -20.88
N ALA A 154 2.87 -3.54 -19.98
CA ALA A 154 3.89 -2.50 -20.01
C ALA A 154 5.30 -3.07 -19.83
N MET A 155 5.51 -3.96 -18.84
CA MET A 155 6.82 -4.60 -18.63
C MET A 155 7.26 -5.43 -19.84
N ILE A 156 6.36 -6.22 -20.42
CA ILE A 156 6.64 -6.98 -21.65
C ILE A 156 6.97 -6.03 -22.80
N GLY A 157 6.29 -4.88 -22.91
CA GLY A 157 6.57 -3.83 -23.89
C GLY A 157 7.97 -3.19 -23.76
N HIS A 158 8.59 -3.30 -22.59
CA HIS A 158 9.97 -2.89 -22.31
C HIS A 158 10.97 -4.06 -22.36
N ASP A 159 10.64 -5.15 -23.05
CA ASP A 159 11.48 -6.34 -23.21
C ASP A 159 11.79 -7.12 -21.92
N PHE A 160 10.99 -6.95 -20.88
CA PHE A 160 11.12 -7.77 -19.67
C PHE A 160 10.47 -9.15 -19.86
N MET A 161 11.11 -10.17 -19.34
CA MET A 161 10.61 -11.55 -19.30
C MET A 161 9.99 -11.85 -17.93
N GLU A 162 8.73 -12.29 -17.88
CA GLU A 162 8.11 -12.75 -16.64
C GLU A 162 8.62 -14.13 -16.27
N ILE A 163 9.36 -14.24 -15.14
CA ILE A 163 9.95 -15.50 -14.66
C ILE A 163 9.52 -15.69 -13.21
N THR A 164 8.88 -16.83 -12.93
CA THR A 164 8.49 -17.20 -11.56
C THR A 164 9.66 -17.82 -10.81
N THR A 165 9.77 -17.49 -9.53
CA THR A 165 10.81 -18.00 -8.62
C THR A 165 10.20 -18.92 -7.56
N PRO A 166 11.00 -19.81 -6.92
CA PRO A 166 10.51 -20.73 -5.89
C PRO A 166 9.89 -20.01 -4.69
N ILE A 167 8.76 -20.54 -4.18
CA ILE A 167 8.13 -20.09 -2.93
C ILE A 167 8.71 -20.86 -1.73
N LEU A 168 9.04 -22.16 -1.87
CA LEU A 168 9.75 -22.90 -0.84
C LEU A 168 11.26 -22.69 -1.02
N THR A 169 11.86 -21.89 -0.16
CA THR A 169 13.28 -21.53 -0.23
C THR A 169 13.95 -21.63 1.15
N CYS A 170 15.12 -21.06 1.32
CA CYS A 170 15.77 -20.91 2.61
C CYS A 170 15.46 -19.56 3.24
N SER A 171 15.66 -19.45 4.56
CA SER A 171 15.59 -18.18 5.29
C SER A 171 16.54 -17.15 4.68
N SER A 172 16.07 -15.91 4.56
CA SER A 172 16.85 -14.79 4.05
C SER A 172 16.90 -13.69 5.11
N PRO A 173 18.07 -13.15 5.44
CA PRO A 173 18.22 -12.12 6.46
C PRO A 173 17.85 -10.72 5.94
N GLU A 174 16.66 -10.55 5.39
CA GLU A 174 16.18 -9.28 4.83
C GLU A 174 15.46 -8.39 5.87
N GLY A 175 15.56 -8.72 7.16
CA GLY A 175 15.11 -7.87 8.27
C GLY A 175 13.71 -8.20 8.83
N ALA A 176 12.81 -8.83 8.09
CA ALA A 176 11.52 -9.30 8.61
C ALA A 176 11.64 -10.73 9.19
N ARG A 177 10.62 -11.15 9.97
CA ARG A 177 10.53 -12.55 10.41
C ARG A 177 10.00 -13.42 9.27
N ASP A 178 10.61 -14.61 9.14
CA ASP A 178 10.21 -15.60 8.14
C ASP A 178 9.01 -16.43 8.61
N TYR A 179 8.15 -16.81 7.65
CA TYR A 179 7.25 -17.94 7.82
C TYR A 179 8.01 -19.25 7.53
N LEU A 180 8.10 -20.13 8.52
CA LEU A 180 8.84 -21.39 8.42
C LEU A 180 7.90 -22.57 8.11
N VAL A 181 8.30 -23.40 7.14
CA VAL A 181 7.59 -24.63 6.76
C VAL A 181 8.48 -25.84 7.05
N PRO A 182 8.11 -26.73 8.00
CA PRO A 182 8.93 -27.87 8.37
C PRO A 182 9.02 -28.90 7.24
N SER A 183 10.21 -29.48 7.05
CA SER A 183 10.44 -30.49 6.02
C SER A 183 10.15 -31.93 6.54
N ARG A 184 9.23 -32.63 5.88
CA ARG A 184 8.97 -34.05 6.18
C ARG A 184 10.17 -34.96 5.86
N ASN A 185 10.91 -34.65 4.79
CA ASN A 185 12.00 -35.50 4.30
C ASN A 185 13.34 -35.22 5.00
N HIS A 186 13.47 -34.10 5.71
CA HIS A 186 14.70 -33.68 6.37
C HIS A 186 14.37 -33.23 7.81
N PRO A 187 14.34 -34.16 8.78
CA PRO A 187 14.02 -33.86 10.18
C PRO A 187 14.87 -32.70 10.74
N GLY A 188 14.22 -31.75 11.43
CA GLY A 188 14.89 -30.59 12.01
C GLY A 188 15.28 -29.51 11.01
N LYS A 189 14.93 -29.66 9.72
CA LYS A 189 15.13 -28.61 8.69
C LYS A 189 13.81 -28.03 8.24
N PHE A 190 13.87 -26.74 7.87
CA PHE A 190 12.71 -25.95 7.45
C PHE A 190 12.97 -25.29 6.10
N TYR A 191 11.93 -25.18 5.31
CA TYR A 191 11.85 -24.19 4.26
C TYR A 191 11.37 -22.87 4.88
N ALA A 192 11.69 -21.74 4.25
CA ALA A 192 11.09 -20.45 4.53
C ALA A 192 10.27 -20.00 3.32
N LEU A 193 9.18 -19.25 3.57
CA LEU A 193 8.50 -18.53 2.51
C LEU A 193 9.30 -17.25 2.19
N PRO A 194 9.45 -16.84 0.92
CA PRO A 194 10.34 -15.76 0.53
C PRO A 194 9.80 -14.40 1.00
N GLN A 195 10.62 -13.60 1.66
CA GLN A 195 10.30 -12.20 1.99
C GLN A 195 10.24 -11.33 0.73
N ALA A 196 11.08 -11.64 -0.24
CA ALA A 196 11.12 -11.17 -1.62
C ALA A 196 12.01 -12.13 -2.42
N PRO A 197 11.92 -12.20 -3.76
CA PRO A 197 12.78 -13.05 -4.58
C PRO A 197 14.18 -12.46 -4.81
N GLN A 198 14.75 -11.73 -3.83
CA GLN A 198 15.96 -10.93 -3.97
C GLN A 198 17.17 -11.72 -4.48
N GLN A 199 17.45 -12.88 -3.88
CA GLN A 199 18.58 -13.69 -4.31
C GLN A 199 18.34 -14.30 -5.70
N PHE A 200 17.13 -14.75 -5.98
CA PHE A 200 16.80 -15.37 -7.26
C PHE A 200 16.90 -14.41 -8.43
N LYS A 201 16.41 -13.18 -8.29
CA LYS A 201 16.52 -12.18 -9.37
C LYS A 201 17.96 -11.79 -9.69
N GLN A 202 18.82 -11.67 -8.66
CA GLN A 202 20.24 -11.42 -8.86
C GLN A 202 20.97 -12.63 -9.51
N LEU A 203 20.57 -13.87 -9.12
CA LEU A 203 21.06 -15.08 -9.77
C LEU A 203 20.61 -15.19 -11.23
N LEU A 204 19.41 -14.71 -11.58
CA LEU A 204 18.97 -14.64 -12.97
C LEU A 204 19.86 -13.71 -13.80
N MET A 205 20.28 -12.56 -13.25
CA MET A 205 21.25 -11.67 -13.91
C MET A 205 22.58 -12.36 -14.11
N ALA A 206 23.11 -13.05 -13.08
CA ALA A 206 24.33 -13.85 -13.18
C ALA A 206 24.18 -15.06 -14.14
N SER A 207 22.97 -15.50 -14.41
CA SER A 207 22.65 -16.58 -15.36
C SER A 207 22.51 -16.10 -16.81
N GLY A 208 22.70 -14.81 -17.08
CA GLY A 208 22.67 -14.24 -18.43
C GLY A 208 21.29 -13.76 -18.90
N PHE A 209 20.31 -13.64 -18.00
CA PHE A 209 19.06 -12.93 -18.31
C PHE A 209 19.29 -11.43 -18.26
N ASP A 210 18.70 -10.69 -19.20
CA ASP A 210 18.94 -9.26 -19.35
C ASP A 210 17.92 -8.42 -18.55
N ARG A 211 16.63 -8.78 -18.67
CA ARG A 211 15.50 -8.08 -18.00
C ARG A 211 14.51 -9.09 -17.45
N TYR A 212 14.34 -9.07 -16.15
CA TYR A 212 13.42 -9.95 -15.42
C TYR A 212 12.36 -9.14 -14.73
N PHE A 213 11.13 -9.65 -14.71
CA PHE A 213 10.10 -9.25 -13.75
C PHE A 213 9.21 -10.41 -13.33
N GLN A 214 8.49 -10.25 -12.24
CA GLN A 214 7.31 -11.04 -11.91
C GLN A 214 6.36 -10.24 -11.00
N ILE A 215 5.08 -10.62 -10.99
CA ILE A 215 4.17 -10.22 -9.92
C ILE A 215 4.40 -11.20 -8.77
N ALA A 216 5.38 -10.86 -7.93
CA ALA A 216 5.95 -11.76 -6.94
C ALA A 216 5.11 -11.83 -5.66
N PRO A 217 4.68 -13.02 -5.20
CA PRO A 217 4.17 -13.18 -3.85
C PRO A 217 5.32 -13.08 -2.85
N CYS A 218 5.14 -12.23 -1.84
CA CYS A 218 6.10 -12.00 -0.75
C CYS A 218 5.42 -12.28 0.58
N PHE A 219 6.19 -12.80 1.56
CA PHE A 219 5.68 -13.24 2.84
C PHE A 219 6.52 -12.65 3.97
N ARG A 220 5.89 -11.93 4.89
CA ARG A 220 6.57 -11.34 6.06
C ARG A 220 5.67 -11.50 7.29
N ASP A 221 6.23 -12.07 8.36
CA ASP A 221 5.54 -12.15 9.65
C ASP A 221 5.73 -10.84 10.40
N GLU A 222 4.89 -9.87 10.05
CA GLU A 222 4.92 -8.50 10.57
C GLU A 222 3.50 -8.05 10.95
N ASP A 223 3.44 -7.07 11.84
CA ASP A 223 2.17 -6.49 12.28
C ASP A 223 1.44 -5.76 11.14
N ALA A 224 0.12 -5.89 11.15
CA ALA A 224 -0.75 -5.20 10.21
C ALA A 224 -0.73 -3.69 10.41
N ARG A 225 -0.71 -2.94 9.28
CA ARG A 225 -0.92 -1.48 9.22
C ARG A 225 -1.98 -1.16 8.17
N ALA A 226 -2.35 0.09 8.05
CA ALA A 226 -3.29 0.50 7.01
C ALA A 226 -2.76 0.20 5.59
N ASP A 227 -1.46 0.43 5.38
CA ASP A 227 -0.72 0.23 4.12
C ASP A 227 0.07 -1.09 4.07
N ARG A 228 -0.12 -1.99 5.05
CA ARG A 228 0.56 -3.28 5.15
C ARG A 228 -0.41 -4.39 5.57
N SER A 229 -0.55 -5.42 4.73
CA SER A 229 -1.23 -6.65 5.11
C SER A 229 -0.27 -7.54 5.92
N PRO A 230 -0.71 -8.20 6.99
CA PRO A 230 0.08 -9.24 7.62
C PRO A 230 0.15 -10.45 6.66
N GLY A 231 1.26 -11.18 6.72
CA GLY A 231 1.44 -12.39 5.93
C GLY A 231 1.88 -12.12 4.51
N GLU A 232 0.99 -12.29 3.53
CA GLU A 232 1.32 -12.18 2.11
C GLU A 232 0.97 -10.82 1.50
N PHE A 233 1.77 -10.39 0.55
CA PHE A 233 1.56 -9.23 -0.31
C PHE A 233 2.25 -9.45 -1.66
N TYR A 234 1.97 -8.58 -2.64
CA TYR A 234 2.48 -8.73 -3.99
C TYR A 234 3.32 -7.55 -4.43
N GLN A 235 4.43 -7.83 -5.12
CA GLN A 235 5.31 -6.82 -5.71
C GLN A 235 5.40 -7.01 -7.23
N LEU A 236 5.51 -5.89 -7.97
CA LEU A 236 6.07 -5.89 -9.30
C LEU A 236 7.59 -5.93 -9.13
N ASP A 237 8.14 -7.13 -8.98
CA ASP A 237 9.57 -7.31 -8.76
C ASP A 237 10.30 -7.31 -10.10
N MET A 238 11.36 -6.49 -10.24
CA MET A 238 12.14 -6.39 -11.47
C MET A 238 13.64 -6.24 -11.20
N GLU A 239 14.44 -6.74 -12.15
CA GLU A 239 15.89 -6.62 -12.16
C GLU A 239 16.40 -6.52 -13.59
N MET A 240 17.46 -5.74 -13.83
CA MET A 240 18.08 -5.49 -15.14
C MET A 240 19.59 -5.69 -15.05
N ALA A 241 20.16 -6.49 -15.95
CA ALA A 241 21.60 -6.61 -16.11
C ALA A 241 22.16 -5.41 -16.88
N PHE A 242 23.43 -5.08 -16.61
CA PHE A 242 24.16 -3.97 -17.24
C PHE A 242 23.46 -2.62 -17.09
N ALA A 243 22.76 -2.41 -15.97
CA ALA A 243 21.94 -1.24 -15.72
C ALA A 243 22.45 -0.39 -14.57
N SER A 244 22.24 0.91 -14.69
CA SER A 244 22.39 1.92 -13.66
C SER A 244 21.06 2.21 -12.96
N GLN A 245 21.07 3.05 -11.93
CA GLN A 245 19.83 3.54 -11.31
C GLN A 245 18.94 4.33 -12.29
N GLU A 246 19.54 5.11 -13.20
CA GLU A 246 18.76 5.91 -14.17
C GLU A 246 18.04 5.03 -15.19
N ASP A 247 18.59 3.85 -15.53
CA ASP A 247 17.90 2.89 -16.39
C ASP A 247 16.64 2.33 -15.70
N VAL A 248 16.74 2.03 -14.40
CA VAL A 248 15.59 1.59 -13.59
C VAL A 248 14.54 2.72 -13.48
N PHE A 249 14.99 3.96 -13.25
CA PHE A 249 14.10 5.12 -13.16
C PHE A 249 13.34 5.34 -14.46
N ALA A 250 14.02 5.31 -15.60
CA ALA A 250 13.41 5.50 -16.90
C ALA A 250 12.26 4.49 -17.18
N ILE A 251 12.43 3.23 -16.79
CA ILE A 251 11.37 2.21 -16.94
C ILE A 251 10.14 2.56 -16.10
N LEU A 252 10.30 2.84 -14.81
CA LEU A 252 9.14 3.09 -13.94
C LEU A 252 8.50 4.46 -14.21
N GLU A 253 9.27 5.46 -14.62
CA GLU A 253 8.76 6.76 -15.06
C GLU A 253 7.90 6.67 -16.33
N ASP A 254 8.15 5.68 -17.19
CA ASP A 254 7.32 5.41 -18.36
C ASP A 254 6.11 4.51 -18.04
N VAL A 255 6.28 3.52 -17.18
CA VAL A 255 5.25 2.51 -16.88
C VAL A 255 4.16 3.02 -15.92
N LEU A 256 4.53 3.69 -14.81
CA LEU A 256 3.57 3.95 -13.72
C LEU A 256 2.62 5.13 -13.99
N PRO A 257 3.06 6.33 -14.43
CA PRO A 257 2.17 7.47 -14.57
C PRO A 257 0.95 7.23 -15.46
N PRO A 258 1.06 6.57 -16.63
CA PRO A 258 -0.09 6.27 -17.48
C PRO A 258 -1.13 5.36 -16.80
N ILE A 259 -0.66 4.38 -16.00
CA ILE A 259 -1.54 3.44 -15.28
C ILE A 259 -2.27 4.17 -14.15
N PHE A 260 -1.55 5.03 -13.38
CA PHE A 260 -2.13 5.84 -12.33
C PHE A 260 -3.17 6.82 -12.88
N ALA A 261 -2.87 7.54 -13.95
CA ALA A 261 -3.80 8.46 -14.59
C ALA A 261 -5.03 7.76 -15.20
N LYS A 262 -4.84 6.56 -15.79
CA LYS A 262 -5.91 5.78 -16.41
C LYS A 262 -6.94 5.26 -15.40
N TYR A 263 -6.49 4.79 -14.26
CA TYR A 263 -7.31 4.06 -13.30
C TYR A 263 -7.57 4.81 -12.00
N GLY A 264 -6.82 5.88 -11.73
CA GLY A 264 -6.82 6.56 -10.47
C GLY A 264 -7.99 7.49 -10.24
N ILE A 265 -8.19 7.86 -8.96
CA ILE A 265 -9.12 8.92 -8.57
C ILE A 265 -8.67 10.30 -9.06
N TYR A 266 -7.37 10.47 -9.35
CA TYR A 266 -6.80 11.62 -10.04
C TYR A 266 -6.39 11.20 -11.46
N HIS A 267 -6.62 12.07 -12.44
CA HIS A 267 -6.30 11.79 -13.84
C HIS A 267 -5.00 12.46 -14.30
N GLU A 268 -4.28 13.07 -13.36
CA GLU A 268 -2.98 13.67 -13.59
C GLU A 268 -1.91 12.97 -12.71
N ALA A 269 -0.72 12.83 -13.27
CA ALA A 269 0.45 12.27 -12.61
C ALA A 269 1.70 13.04 -13.02
N SER A 270 2.74 13.00 -12.17
CA SER A 270 4.05 13.59 -12.48
C SER A 270 4.55 13.14 -13.83
N LYS A 271 5.10 14.08 -14.59
CA LYS A 271 5.75 13.80 -15.89
C LYS A 271 7.22 13.44 -15.67
N PRO A 272 7.78 12.51 -16.46
CA PRO A 272 9.21 12.25 -16.44
C PRO A 272 10.04 13.49 -16.84
N PRO A 273 11.25 13.66 -16.30
CA PRO A 273 11.84 12.90 -15.20
C PRO A 273 11.26 13.31 -13.85
N PHE A 274 11.06 12.34 -12.94
CA PHE A 274 10.62 12.65 -11.57
C PHE A 274 11.73 13.38 -10.81
N MET A 275 11.35 14.14 -9.78
CA MET A 275 12.29 14.82 -8.91
C MET A 275 13.16 13.79 -8.18
N ARG A 276 14.49 13.98 -8.19
CA ARG A 276 15.47 13.21 -7.40
C ARG A 276 15.81 14.03 -6.17
N ILE A 277 15.56 13.48 -4.99
CA ILE A 277 15.78 14.15 -3.70
C ILE A 277 16.78 13.29 -2.92
N PRO A 278 17.98 13.77 -2.61
CA PRO A 278 18.89 13.07 -1.72
C PRO A 278 18.25 12.83 -0.34
N TYR A 279 18.52 11.66 0.26
CA TYR A 279 17.92 11.27 1.55
C TYR A 279 18.07 12.35 2.64
N LEU A 280 19.28 12.89 2.81
CA LEU A 280 19.53 13.94 3.81
C LEU A 280 18.74 15.22 3.52
N GLU A 281 18.58 15.58 2.25
CA GLU A 281 17.74 16.71 1.84
C GLU A 281 16.26 16.45 2.12
N ALA A 282 15.79 15.21 1.87
CA ALA A 282 14.42 14.81 2.17
C ALA A 282 14.12 14.94 3.68
N MET A 283 15.01 14.47 4.52
CA MET A 283 14.90 14.59 5.97
C MET A 283 14.93 16.07 6.43
N GLU A 284 15.77 16.89 5.82
CA GLU A 284 15.91 18.30 6.19
C GLU A 284 14.72 19.14 5.76
N LYS A 285 14.24 18.99 4.51
CA LYS A 285 13.18 19.85 3.92
C LYS A 285 11.76 19.35 4.17
N TYR A 286 11.58 18.03 4.34
CA TYR A 286 10.25 17.43 4.46
C TYR A 286 10.05 16.69 5.79
N GLY A 287 11.14 16.46 6.55
CA GLY A 287 11.10 15.70 7.79
C GLY A 287 10.75 14.22 7.59
N SER A 288 10.96 13.70 6.38
CA SER A 288 10.59 12.34 6.00
C SER A 288 11.32 11.91 4.73
N ASP A 289 11.72 10.64 4.67
CA ASP A 289 12.16 9.93 3.48
C ASP A 289 11.01 9.56 2.50
N LYS A 290 9.76 9.92 2.86
CA LYS A 290 8.54 9.68 2.08
C LYS A 290 7.73 10.96 1.94
N PRO A 291 8.27 12.01 1.28
CA PRO A 291 7.59 13.30 1.20
C PRO A 291 6.33 13.22 0.33
N ASP A 292 5.25 13.86 0.77
CA ASP A 292 4.12 14.17 -0.09
C ASP A 292 4.36 15.52 -0.76
N LEU A 293 4.71 15.49 -2.04
CA LEU A 293 5.04 16.70 -2.80
C LEU A 293 3.81 17.56 -3.16
N ARG A 294 2.61 17.10 -2.86
CA ARG A 294 1.39 17.90 -2.97
C ARG A 294 1.25 18.93 -1.86
N ILE A 295 1.99 18.75 -0.76
CA ILE A 295 2.01 19.67 0.38
C ILE A 295 3.04 20.76 0.12
N ASP A 296 2.61 22.02 0.08
CA ASP A 296 3.47 23.17 -0.23
C ASP A 296 4.24 23.71 1.00
N LEU A 297 4.11 23.06 2.16
CA LEU A 297 4.82 23.42 3.38
C LEU A 297 6.21 22.75 3.41
N LEU A 298 7.23 23.51 3.80
CA LEU A 298 8.58 22.97 4.02
C LEU A 298 8.98 23.09 5.48
N VAL A 299 9.83 22.17 5.92
CA VAL A 299 10.50 22.24 7.21
C VAL A 299 11.65 23.24 7.12
N GLN A 300 11.80 24.08 8.14
CA GLN A 300 12.85 25.08 8.25
C GLN A 300 13.62 24.91 9.57
N ASP A 301 14.90 25.26 9.59
CA ASP A 301 15.69 25.26 10.80
C ASP A 301 15.44 26.55 11.61
N ALA A 302 14.95 26.40 12.83
CA ALA A 302 14.70 27.50 13.75
C ALA A 302 15.67 27.51 14.92
N THR A 303 16.66 26.60 14.96
CA THR A 303 17.55 26.39 16.11
C THR A 303 18.27 27.66 16.52
N ALA A 304 18.93 28.32 15.57
CA ALA A 304 19.70 29.55 15.87
C ALA A 304 18.78 30.73 16.24
N ALA A 305 17.63 30.87 15.56
CA ALA A 305 16.69 31.97 15.82
C ALA A 305 15.99 31.87 17.17
N LEU A 306 15.82 30.65 17.69
CA LEU A 306 15.20 30.37 18.98
C LEU A 306 16.20 30.01 20.09
N ALA A 307 17.51 30.06 19.80
CA ALA A 307 18.53 29.88 20.82
C ALA A 307 18.35 30.90 21.95
N ASP A 308 18.50 30.45 23.18
CA ASP A 308 18.41 31.30 24.41
C ASP A 308 17.11 32.11 24.50
N CYS A 309 15.99 31.63 23.96
CA CYS A 309 14.69 32.28 24.10
C CYS A 309 14.05 32.05 25.49
N GLY A 310 14.73 31.38 26.41
CA GLY A 310 14.25 31.09 27.76
C GLY A 310 13.18 30.00 27.84
N PHE A 311 12.92 29.28 26.75
CA PHE A 311 12.01 28.14 26.73
C PHE A 311 12.80 26.83 26.91
N GLU A 312 12.74 26.27 28.11
CA GLU A 312 13.53 25.11 28.53
C GLU A 312 13.51 23.93 27.54
N PRO A 313 12.37 23.53 26.92
CA PRO A 313 12.35 22.45 25.94
C PRO A 313 13.23 22.66 24.69
N PHE A 314 13.70 23.89 24.42
CA PHE A 314 14.58 24.19 23.29
C PHE A 314 16.06 24.26 23.67
N ALA A 315 16.37 24.29 24.95
CA ALA A 315 17.73 24.46 25.45
C ALA A 315 18.66 23.33 24.96
N GLY A 316 19.67 23.68 24.16
CA GLY A 316 20.66 22.74 23.64
C GLY A 316 20.12 21.70 22.65
N ARG A 317 18.94 21.93 22.07
CA ARG A 317 18.28 21.00 21.13
C ARG A 317 18.15 21.62 19.74
N THR A 318 18.05 20.76 18.74
CA THR A 318 17.62 21.15 17.40
C THR A 318 16.15 21.53 17.41
N VAL A 319 15.80 22.65 16.80
CA VAL A 319 14.42 23.12 16.67
C VAL A 319 14.08 23.26 15.19
N LYS A 320 13.08 22.49 14.73
CA LYS A 320 12.54 22.57 13.37
C LYS A 320 11.17 23.24 13.38
N ALA A 321 10.89 24.02 12.35
CA ALA A 321 9.66 24.78 12.18
C ALA A 321 8.93 24.41 10.91
N VAL A 322 7.60 24.40 10.95
CA VAL A 322 6.72 24.38 9.78
C VAL A 322 5.87 25.63 9.83
N VAL A 323 5.96 26.45 8.78
CA VAL A 323 5.27 27.75 8.68
C VAL A 323 4.09 27.61 7.73
N ALA A 324 2.91 28.01 8.19
CA ALA A 324 1.69 28.09 7.39
C ALA A 324 1.22 29.54 7.28
N ASP A 325 1.36 30.12 6.10
CA ASP A 325 0.88 31.49 5.80
C ASP A 325 -0.66 31.52 5.68
N HIS A 326 -1.25 32.69 5.92
CA HIS A 326 -2.71 32.91 5.82
C HIS A 326 -3.54 31.93 6.67
N PHE A 327 -3.05 31.60 7.86
CA PHE A 327 -3.64 30.58 8.71
C PHE A 327 -4.90 31.07 9.43
N THR A 328 -6.02 30.35 9.22
CA THR A 328 -7.34 30.70 9.77
C THR A 328 -7.84 29.76 10.87
N GLY A 329 -7.02 28.79 11.28
CA GLY A 329 -7.41 27.79 12.26
C GLY A 329 -7.71 28.35 13.64
N THR A 330 -8.74 27.81 14.30
CA THR A 330 -9.13 28.16 15.66
C THR A 330 -8.22 27.49 16.69
N ARG A 331 -8.17 28.04 17.90
CA ARG A 331 -7.41 27.46 19.03
C ARG A 331 -7.76 25.99 19.27
N LYS A 332 -9.05 25.63 19.24
CA LYS A 332 -9.52 24.26 19.46
C LYS A 332 -8.99 23.30 18.36
N GLN A 333 -8.93 23.74 17.12
CA GLN A 333 -8.38 22.94 16.01
C GLN A 333 -6.86 22.77 16.18
N ILE A 334 -6.14 23.81 16.58
CA ILE A 334 -4.70 23.75 16.85
C ILE A 334 -4.41 22.77 18.00
N ASP A 335 -5.14 22.87 19.12
CA ASP A 335 -4.95 21.99 20.28
C ASP A 335 -5.22 20.53 19.90
N LYS A 336 -6.25 20.26 19.07
CA LYS A 336 -6.51 18.92 18.53
C LYS A 336 -5.38 18.44 17.62
N MET A 337 -4.93 19.26 16.68
CA MET A 337 -3.81 18.93 15.79
C MET A 337 -2.55 18.57 16.58
N CYS A 338 -2.20 19.36 17.61
CA CYS A 338 -1.05 19.07 18.47
C CYS A 338 -1.19 17.73 19.21
N ALA A 339 -2.39 17.40 19.68
CA ALA A 339 -2.67 16.11 20.30
C ALA A 339 -2.56 14.94 19.30
N ASP A 340 -3.09 15.10 18.10
CA ASP A 340 -2.99 14.10 17.03
C ASP A 340 -1.50 13.86 16.64
N ILE A 341 -0.68 14.91 16.57
CA ILE A 341 0.77 14.82 16.31
C ILE A 341 1.48 14.08 17.46
N GLU A 342 1.17 14.40 18.73
CA GLU A 342 1.77 13.75 19.89
C GLU A 342 1.47 12.24 19.92
N VAL A 343 0.27 11.82 19.51
CA VAL A 343 -0.09 10.40 19.38
C VAL A 343 0.78 9.68 18.34
N VAL A 344 1.07 10.33 17.21
CA VAL A 344 1.84 9.71 16.11
C VAL A 344 3.35 9.75 16.37
N SER A 345 3.87 10.88 16.86
CA SER A 345 5.31 11.11 17.00
C SER A 345 5.86 10.78 18.40
N ALA A 346 5.00 10.58 19.38
CA ALA A 346 5.34 10.53 20.82
C ALA A 346 6.11 11.78 21.32
N GLN A 347 6.01 12.90 20.59
CA GLN A 347 6.70 14.16 20.87
C GLN A 347 5.72 15.32 20.97
N LYS A 348 6.03 16.27 21.84
CA LYS A 348 5.23 17.49 21.95
C LYS A 348 5.47 18.44 20.80
N THR A 349 4.39 19.06 20.30
CA THR A 349 4.42 20.13 19.32
C THR A 349 4.19 21.46 20.01
N TYR A 350 5.06 22.42 19.73
CA TYR A 350 4.95 23.78 20.23
C TYR A 350 4.49 24.69 19.09
N TRP A 351 3.91 25.86 19.40
CA TRP A 351 3.44 26.75 18.37
C TRP A 351 3.31 28.20 18.82
N PHE A 352 3.31 29.11 17.88
CA PHE A 352 2.91 30.51 18.04
C PHE A 352 2.35 31.04 16.71
N ARG A 353 1.77 32.22 16.71
CA ARG A 353 1.27 32.91 15.52
C ARG A 353 1.83 34.33 15.45
N LEU A 354 2.04 34.82 14.23
CA LEU A 354 2.16 36.23 13.95
C LEU A 354 0.78 36.70 13.44
N ASP A 355 0.08 37.53 14.22
CA ASP A 355 -1.25 37.99 13.85
C ASP A 355 -1.24 39.02 12.70
N GLU A 356 -2.42 39.50 12.27
CA GLU A 356 -2.56 40.45 11.18
C GLU A 356 -1.95 41.83 11.51
N ASN A 357 -1.74 42.15 12.79
CA ASN A 357 -1.09 43.36 13.26
C ASN A 357 0.43 43.18 13.42
N GLY A 358 0.97 42.01 13.12
CA GLY A 358 2.37 41.70 13.29
C GLY A 358 2.76 41.42 14.75
N GLU A 359 1.82 41.05 15.63
CA GLU A 359 2.12 40.69 17.02
C GLU A 359 2.18 39.17 17.22
N LEU A 360 3.13 38.72 18.05
CA LEU A 360 3.26 37.29 18.42
C LEU A 360 2.18 36.94 19.45
N VAL A 361 1.35 35.94 19.10
CA VAL A 361 0.21 35.54 19.94
C VAL A 361 0.11 34.01 20.08
N GLY A 362 -0.41 33.56 21.21
CA GLY A 362 -0.73 32.16 21.48
C GLY A 362 0.50 31.27 21.78
N GLY A 363 0.24 30.05 22.22
CA GLY A 363 1.26 29.02 22.48
C GLY A 363 2.44 29.50 23.33
N ILE A 364 3.64 29.42 22.74
CA ILE A 364 4.89 29.84 23.39
C ILE A 364 5.30 31.28 23.06
N SER A 365 4.40 32.11 22.48
CA SER A 365 4.71 33.47 22.01
C SER A 365 5.44 34.34 23.04
N LYS A 366 5.12 34.23 24.35
CA LYS A 366 5.77 34.98 25.42
C LYS A 366 7.29 34.71 25.53
N PHE A 367 7.77 33.51 25.19
CA PHE A 367 9.19 33.17 25.19
C PHE A 367 9.90 33.63 23.92
N VAL A 368 9.15 33.80 22.83
CA VAL A 368 9.68 34.19 21.52
C VAL A 368 9.72 35.72 21.36
N GLN A 369 9.04 36.48 22.24
CA GLN A 369 8.86 37.92 22.11
C GLN A 369 10.17 38.70 21.98
N GLU A 370 11.19 38.38 22.77
CA GLU A 370 12.50 39.05 22.73
C GLU A 370 13.28 38.70 21.46
N LYS A 371 12.96 37.58 20.81
CA LYS A 371 13.57 37.10 19.55
C LYS A 371 12.71 37.40 18.32
N LYS A 372 11.60 38.16 18.46
CA LYS A 372 10.60 38.41 17.41
C LYS A 372 11.22 38.76 16.06
N ALA A 373 12.12 39.76 16.01
CA ALA A 373 12.74 40.22 14.77
C ALA A 373 13.57 39.10 14.11
N ALA A 374 14.40 38.40 14.89
CA ALA A 374 15.25 37.32 14.38
C ALA A 374 14.42 36.13 13.86
N VAL A 375 13.32 35.79 14.55
CA VAL A 375 12.44 34.68 14.14
C VAL A 375 11.65 35.03 12.88
N ILE A 376 11.15 36.28 12.77
CA ILE A 376 10.45 36.75 11.56
C ILE A 376 11.39 36.69 10.36
N GLU A 377 12.63 37.14 10.50
CA GLU A 377 13.63 37.13 9.42
C GLU A 377 14.03 35.69 9.05
N ALA A 378 14.40 34.85 10.04
CA ALA A 378 14.86 33.51 9.80
C ALA A 378 13.82 32.58 9.17
N LEU A 379 12.56 32.72 9.56
CA LEU A 379 11.46 31.88 9.08
C LEU A 379 10.63 32.56 7.96
N GLY A 380 10.96 33.79 7.56
CA GLY A 380 10.25 34.53 6.51
C GLY A 380 8.78 34.76 6.85
N LEU A 381 8.46 35.02 8.13
CA LEU A 381 7.07 35.13 8.58
C LEU A 381 6.37 36.36 8.02
N LYS A 382 5.12 36.19 7.64
CA LYS A 382 4.18 37.26 7.22
C LYS A 382 3.06 37.42 8.25
N ASN A 383 2.40 38.57 8.23
CA ASN A 383 1.21 38.75 9.04
C ASN A 383 0.19 37.63 8.70
N GLY A 384 -0.39 37.02 9.73
CA GLY A 384 -1.26 35.85 9.58
C GLY A 384 -0.55 34.49 9.54
N SER A 385 0.79 34.43 9.69
CA SER A 385 1.53 33.15 9.73
C SER A 385 1.30 32.39 11.04
N PHE A 386 1.14 31.09 10.93
CA PHE A 386 1.18 30.12 12.02
C PHE A 386 2.49 29.34 11.96
N VAL A 387 3.14 29.14 13.10
CA VAL A 387 4.40 28.39 13.22
C VAL A 387 4.20 27.23 14.18
N ALA A 388 4.40 26.01 13.69
CA ALA A 388 4.46 24.80 14.50
C ALA A 388 5.92 24.34 14.62
N LEU A 389 6.33 23.90 15.82
CA LEU A 389 7.71 23.65 16.18
C LEU A 389 7.89 22.26 16.79
N ALA A 390 8.94 21.57 16.38
CA ALA A 390 9.45 20.35 16.95
C ALA A 390 10.84 20.57 17.54
N ALA A 391 11.15 19.94 18.69
CA ALA A 391 12.46 20.05 19.33
C ALA A 391 12.94 18.69 19.83
N GLY A 392 14.23 18.41 19.66
CA GLY A 392 14.86 17.15 20.06
C GLY A 392 16.32 17.06 19.60
N ASP A 393 16.86 15.86 19.57
CA ASP A 393 18.01 15.59 18.70
C ASP A 393 17.62 15.80 17.23
N LEU A 394 18.60 15.84 16.33
CA LEU A 394 18.34 16.14 14.91
C LEU A 394 17.30 15.21 14.27
N LYS A 395 17.46 13.88 14.47
CA LYS A 395 16.57 12.86 13.87
C LYS A 395 15.14 12.98 14.41
N THR A 396 15.00 13.17 15.72
CA THR A 396 13.70 13.38 16.40
C THR A 396 13.01 14.66 15.92
N ALA A 397 13.73 15.78 15.87
CA ALA A 397 13.17 17.05 15.44
C ALA A 397 12.73 17.01 13.96
N GLN A 398 13.51 16.38 13.06
CA GLN A 398 13.16 16.17 11.67
C GLN A 398 11.91 15.29 11.53
N LYS A 399 11.90 14.08 12.09
CA LYS A 399 10.75 13.16 12.02
C LYS A 399 9.47 13.80 12.56
N THR A 400 9.55 14.48 13.71
CA THR A 400 8.40 15.16 14.29
C THR A 400 7.90 16.29 13.40
N SER A 401 8.80 17.08 12.80
CA SER A 401 8.41 18.15 11.86
C SER A 401 7.74 17.62 10.59
N GLY A 402 8.12 16.43 10.11
CA GLY A 402 7.43 15.73 9.03
C GLY A 402 5.99 15.34 9.39
N VAL A 403 5.78 14.86 10.61
CA VAL A 403 4.43 14.58 11.15
C VAL A 403 3.62 15.87 11.25
N ILE A 404 4.22 16.96 11.77
CA ILE A 404 3.59 18.29 11.83
C ILE A 404 3.15 18.74 10.43
N ARG A 405 4.06 18.70 9.46
CA ARG A 405 3.81 19.08 8.06
C ARG A 405 2.61 18.36 7.47
N LYS A 406 2.57 17.03 7.59
CA LYS A 406 1.50 16.18 7.07
C LYS A 406 0.17 16.43 7.81
N THR A 407 0.19 16.48 9.14
CA THR A 407 -1.02 16.67 9.95
C THR A 407 -1.63 18.05 9.73
N LEU A 408 -0.81 19.10 9.65
CA LEU A 408 -1.24 20.46 9.37
C LEU A 408 -1.95 20.55 8.02
N ALA A 409 -1.32 20.03 6.95
CA ALA A 409 -1.87 20.05 5.60
C ALA A 409 -3.15 19.20 5.44
N ASN A 410 -3.32 18.13 6.24
CA ASN A 410 -4.54 17.34 6.26
C ASN A 410 -5.67 17.97 7.08
N THR A 411 -5.32 18.76 8.11
CA THR A 411 -6.30 19.35 9.03
C THR A 411 -6.86 20.67 8.50
N PHE A 412 -6.04 21.43 7.76
CA PHE A 412 -6.39 22.76 7.28
C PHE A 412 -6.31 22.84 5.76
N ASP A 413 -7.31 23.45 5.14
CA ASP A 413 -7.36 23.61 3.69
C ASP A 413 -6.33 24.65 3.19
N GLY A 414 -5.92 24.50 1.92
CA GLY A 414 -5.04 25.43 1.24
C GLY A 414 -3.55 25.07 1.27
N TYR A 415 -3.16 24.01 1.96
CA TYR A 415 -1.75 23.59 2.08
C TYR A 415 -1.42 22.29 1.34
N MET A 416 -2.42 21.63 0.74
CA MET A 416 -2.24 20.42 -0.04
C MET A 416 -3.06 20.46 -1.32
N ARG A 417 -2.42 20.19 -2.47
CA ARG A 417 -3.11 19.92 -3.74
C ARG A 417 -3.70 18.50 -3.71
N LYS A 418 -4.95 18.34 -4.15
CA LYS A 418 -5.69 17.07 -4.11
C LYS A 418 -6.18 16.67 -5.50
N ASP A 419 -5.33 16.80 -6.52
CA ASP A 419 -5.68 16.68 -7.93
C ASP A 419 -4.75 15.78 -8.76
N SER A 420 -3.61 15.33 -8.17
CA SER A 420 -2.58 14.63 -8.91
C SER A 420 -1.88 13.52 -8.10
N TYR A 421 -1.19 12.64 -8.82
CA TYR A 421 -0.20 11.70 -8.29
C TYR A 421 1.19 12.31 -8.46
N GLU A 422 1.82 12.72 -7.36
CA GLU A 422 3.15 13.32 -7.36
C GLU A 422 4.20 12.28 -6.97
N PHE A 423 4.99 11.88 -7.97
CA PHE A 423 6.08 10.93 -7.79
C PHE A 423 7.40 11.66 -7.54
N CYS A 424 8.26 11.05 -6.72
CA CYS A 424 9.66 11.41 -6.59
C CYS A 424 10.53 10.20 -6.28
N TRP A 425 11.81 10.34 -6.55
CA TRP A 425 12.85 9.43 -6.12
C TRP A 425 13.56 10.00 -4.90
N ILE A 426 13.69 9.20 -3.86
CA ILE A 426 14.65 9.47 -2.79
C ILE A 426 15.90 8.67 -3.13
N VAL A 427 17.04 9.35 -3.16
CA VAL A 427 18.32 8.78 -3.61
C VAL A 427 19.41 9.02 -2.57
N ASP A 428 20.59 8.45 -2.78
CA ASP A 428 21.78 8.68 -1.96
C ASP A 428 21.55 8.37 -0.48
N PHE A 429 21.00 7.20 -0.20
CA PHE A 429 20.83 6.73 1.17
C PHE A 429 22.19 6.45 1.83
N PRO A 430 22.33 6.67 3.15
CA PRO A 430 23.45 6.15 3.90
C PRO A 430 23.55 4.61 3.73
N MET A 431 24.74 4.08 3.57
CA MET A 431 24.93 2.62 3.52
C MET A 431 24.80 1.99 4.90
N TYR A 432 25.22 2.71 5.92
CA TYR A 432 25.22 2.26 7.31
C TYR A 432 24.52 3.26 8.21
N GLU A 433 23.97 2.76 9.31
CA GLU A 433 23.42 3.56 10.41
C GLU A 433 23.73 2.92 11.76
N ILE A 434 23.50 3.67 12.84
CA ILE A 434 23.49 3.09 14.19
C ILE A 434 22.08 2.58 14.45
N GLY A 435 21.97 1.28 14.70
CA GLY A 435 20.69 0.63 14.99
C GLY A 435 20.01 1.22 16.21
N GLU A 436 18.73 1.54 16.13
CA GLU A 436 17.98 2.17 17.24
C GLU A 436 17.86 1.22 18.45
N GLU A 437 17.79 -0.09 18.22
CA GLU A 437 17.66 -1.10 19.29
C GLU A 437 19.03 -1.69 19.69
N SER A 438 19.89 -1.97 18.70
CA SER A 438 21.19 -2.58 18.93
C SER A 438 22.24 -1.61 19.47
N GLY A 439 22.15 -0.33 19.07
CA GLY A 439 23.20 0.66 19.31
C GLY A 439 24.50 0.39 18.55
N GLU A 440 24.51 -0.61 17.67
CA GLU A 440 25.67 -1.02 16.86
C GLU A 440 25.55 -0.51 15.42
N LEU A 441 26.66 -0.54 14.70
CA LEU A 441 26.69 -0.19 13.29
C LEU A 441 26.05 -1.31 12.47
N GLU A 442 25.04 -0.99 11.67
CA GLU A 442 24.32 -1.93 10.80
C GLU A 442 24.04 -1.33 9.42
N PHE A 443 23.66 -2.16 8.45
CA PHE A 443 23.21 -1.66 7.16
C PHE A 443 21.90 -0.88 7.31
N CYS A 444 21.84 0.30 6.69
CA CYS A 444 20.64 1.17 6.78
C CYS A 444 19.41 0.50 6.17
N HIS A 445 19.55 -0.20 5.06
CA HIS A 445 18.46 -0.90 4.37
C HIS A 445 18.95 -2.23 3.75
N ASN A 446 19.20 -2.25 2.42
CA ASN A 446 19.58 -3.47 1.71
C ASN A 446 21.11 -3.67 1.73
N PRO A 447 21.63 -4.74 2.35
CA PRO A 447 23.06 -5.02 2.45
C PRO A 447 23.72 -5.31 1.10
N PHE A 448 22.92 -5.62 0.06
CA PHE A 448 23.42 -5.90 -1.29
C PHE A 448 23.49 -4.67 -2.19
N SER A 449 23.40 -3.46 -1.63
CA SER A 449 23.54 -2.22 -2.38
C SER A 449 25.02 -1.92 -2.66
N MET A 450 25.33 -1.38 -3.84
CA MET A 450 26.68 -0.93 -4.19
C MET A 450 27.00 0.36 -3.45
N PRO A 451 28.11 0.43 -2.69
CA PRO A 451 28.58 1.68 -2.10
C PRO A 451 29.01 2.67 -3.19
N GLN A 452 28.66 3.93 -3.02
CA GLN A 452 29.16 5.00 -3.88
C GLN A 452 30.67 5.21 -3.65
N GLY A 453 31.44 5.10 -4.74
CA GLY A 453 32.90 5.09 -4.68
C GLY A 453 33.50 3.70 -4.45
N GLY A 454 32.71 2.64 -4.37
CA GLY A 454 33.17 1.25 -4.36
C GLY A 454 34.15 0.92 -3.22
N ALA A 455 35.15 0.10 -3.51
CA ALA A 455 36.14 -0.35 -2.54
C ALA A 455 36.98 0.79 -1.92
N GLU A 456 37.19 1.90 -2.65
CA GLU A 456 37.95 3.05 -2.16
C GLU A 456 37.17 3.78 -1.04
N ALA A 457 35.86 3.96 -1.21
CA ALA A 457 35.01 4.56 -0.19
C ALA A 457 34.97 3.72 1.09
N LEU A 458 34.85 2.39 0.97
CA LEU A 458 34.88 1.47 2.11
C LEU A 458 36.22 1.49 2.87
N ALA A 459 37.32 1.80 2.18
CA ALA A 459 38.64 1.84 2.78
C ALA A 459 39.05 3.19 3.38
N SER A 460 38.42 4.30 2.95
CA SER A 460 38.92 5.65 3.25
C SER A 460 37.94 6.56 3.98
N LYS A 461 36.64 6.25 3.95
CA LYS A 461 35.60 7.06 4.61
C LYS A 461 35.20 6.47 5.96
N GLU A 462 34.69 7.33 6.86
CA GLU A 462 33.98 6.87 8.04
C GLU A 462 32.70 6.13 7.60
N PRO A 463 32.32 5.02 8.22
CA PRO A 463 31.18 4.20 7.79
C PRO A 463 29.88 4.98 7.61
N LEU A 464 29.56 5.90 8.52
CA LEU A 464 28.35 6.72 8.47
C LEU A 464 28.31 7.77 7.36
N ASP A 465 29.48 8.05 6.73
CA ASP A 465 29.61 8.98 5.60
C ASP A 465 29.58 8.26 4.24
N ILE A 466 29.46 6.94 4.23
CA ILE A 466 29.37 6.15 3.01
C ILE A 466 27.92 6.12 2.55
N LEU A 467 27.69 6.57 1.31
CA LEU A 467 26.40 6.49 0.65
C LEU A 467 26.32 5.23 -0.21
N ALA A 468 25.12 4.70 -0.40
CA ALA A 468 24.83 3.61 -1.33
C ALA A 468 24.06 4.11 -2.55
N TYR A 469 24.20 3.40 -3.69
CA TYR A 469 23.30 3.54 -4.85
C TYR A 469 21.96 2.85 -4.55
N GLN A 470 21.27 3.37 -3.55
CA GLN A 470 19.98 2.93 -3.08
C GLN A 470 18.96 4.02 -3.31
N TYR A 471 17.75 3.64 -3.67
CA TYR A 471 16.70 4.58 -4.05
C TYR A 471 15.31 4.05 -3.70
N ASP A 472 14.43 4.95 -3.29
CA ASP A 472 13.01 4.68 -3.05
C ASP A 472 12.15 5.47 -4.01
N LEU A 473 11.10 4.81 -4.54
CA LEU A 473 10.03 5.46 -5.28
C LEU A 473 8.91 5.84 -4.33
N VAL A 474 8.60 7.12 -4.26
CA VAL A 474 7.55 7.66 -3.41
C VAL A 474 6.46 8.30 -4.26
N CYS A 475 5.20 8.09 -3.89
CA CYS A 475 4.04 8.77 -4.48
C CYS A 475 3.09 9.25 -3.38
N ASN A 476 2.77 10.54 -3.37
CA ASN A 476 1.81 11.13 -2.43
C ASN A 476 2.09 10.77 -0.96
N GLY A 477 3.35 10.75 -0.56
CA GLY A 477 3.77 10.44 0.81
C GLY A 477 3.73 8.96 1.19
N VAL A 478 3.63 8.08 0.19
CA VAL A 478 3.68 6.62 0.36
C VAL A 478 4.88 6.09 -0.41
N GLU A 479 5.76 5.34 0.28
CA GLU A 479 6.80 4.55 -0.36
C GLU A 479 6.15 3.41 -1.14
N LEU A 480 6.26 3.47 -2.46
CA LEU A 480 5.79 2.41 -3.33
C LEU A 480 6.81 1.28 -3.44
N SER A 481 8.09 1.62 -3.37
CA SER A 481 9.16 0.67 -3.62
C SER A 481 10.50 1.15 -3.12
N SER A 482 11.36 0.19 -2.77
CA SER A 482 12.79 0.36 -2.53
C SER A 482 13.59 -0.45 -3.54
N GLY A 483 14.72 0.08 -3.99
CA GLY A 483 15.61 -0.54 -4.97
C GLY A 483 17.07 -0.15 -4.79
N ALA A 484 17.95 -0.78 -5.55
CA ALA A 484 19.38 -0.45 -5.55
C ALA A 484 20.09 -0.88 -6.83
N VAL A 485 21.20 -0.24 -7.13
CA VAL A 485 22.27 -0.86 -7.92
C VAL A 485 22.96 -1.88 -7.01
N ARG A 486 23.09 -3.12 -7.50
CA ARG A 486 23.54 -4.22 -6.64
C ARG A 486 25.07 -4.29 -6.55
N ASN A 487 25.52 -4.67 -5.37
CA ASN A 487 26.92 -5.02 -5.18
C ASN A 487 27.15 -6.44 -5.75
N HIS A 488 27.69 -6.50 -6.94
CA HIS A 488 27.97 -7.72 -7.70
C HIS A 488 29.43 -8.17 -7.64
N ASP A 489 30.27 -7.38 -6.95
CA ASP A 489 31.69 -7.66 -6.77
C ASP A 489 31.90 -8.37 -5.41
N PRO A 490 32.41 -9.63 -5.40
CA PRO A 490 32.60 -10.38 -4.17
C PRO A 490 33.59 -9.75 -3.19
N GLU A 491 34.64 -9.05 -3.68
CA GLU A 491 35.59 -8.39 -2.80
C GLU A 491 35.00 -7.16 -2.12
N ILE A 492 34.23 -6.34 -2.86
CA ILE A 492 33.48 -5.19 -2.30
C ILE A 492 32.42 -5.69 -1.33
N MET A 493 31.74 -6.79 -1.64
CA MET A 493 30.72 -7.39 -0.78
C MET A 493 31.31 -7.81 0.57
N ILE A 494 32.44 -8.55 0.57
CA ILE A 494 33.12 -8.95 1.82
C ILE A 494 33.49 -7.73 2.65
N LYS A 495 34.15 -6.73 2.05
CA LYS A 495 34.55 -5.51 2.75
C LYS A 495 33.38 -4.75 3.35
N ALA A 496 32.25 -4.68 2.62
CA ALA A 496 31.05 -4.02 3.12
C ALA A 496 30.47 -4.73 4.35
N PHE A 497 30.48 -6.07 4.36
CA PHE A 497 30.02 -6.85 5.50
C PHE A 497 30.99 -6.86 6.68
N GLU A 498 32.32 -6.78 6.43
CA GLU A 498 33.33 -6.68 7.50
C GLU A 498 33.13 -5.43 8.37
N ILE A 499 32.66 -4.32 7.79
CA ILE A 499 32.39 -3.07 8.51
C ILE A 499 31.30 -3.26 9.59
N VAL A 500 30.34 -4.15 9.36
CA VAL A 500 29.27 -4.51 10.35
C VAL A 500 29.61 -5.80 11.11
N GLY A 501 30.88 -6.22 11.13
CA GLY A 501 31.37 -7.35 11.93
C GLY A 501 31.09 -8.74 11.34
N LEU A 502 30.72 -8.85 10.06
CA LEU A 502 30.47 -10.11 9.36
C LEU A 502 31.63 -10.38 8.37
N GLY A 503 32.45 -11.39 8.67
CA GLY A 503 33.58 -11.73 7.82
C GLY A 503 33.24 -12.54 6.57
N GLU A 504 34.25 -12.85 5.76
CA GLU A 504 34.11 -13.62 4.52
C GLU A 504 33.40 -14.97 4.74
N GLU A 505 33.72 -15.68 5.82
CA GLU A 505 33.09 -16.98 6.13
C GLU A 505 31.60 -16.83 6.49
N ASP A 506 31.20 -15.71 7.12
CA ASP A 506 29.79 -15.40 7.39
C ASP A 506 29.03 -15.14 6.10
N VAL A 507 29.61 -14.37 5.18
CA VAL A 507 29.02 -14.09 3.87
C VAL A 507 28.85 -15.37 3.06
N LYS A 508 29.86 -16.23 3.02
CA LYS A 508 29.80 -17.53 2.34
C LYS A 508 28.77 -18.48 2.97
N ALA A 509 28.63 -18.46 4.28
CA ALA A 509 27.66 -19.30 4.98
C ALA A 509 26.22 -18.82 4.80
N LYS A 510 26.00 -17.49 4.85
CA LYS A 510 24.66 -16.89 4.73
C LYS A 510 24.16 -16.81 3.28
N PHE A 511 25.05 -16.54 2.31
CA PHE A 511 24.73 -16.29 0.91
C PHE A 511 25.55 -17.12 -0.08
N PRO A 512 25.65 -18.46 0.11
CA PRO A 512 26.59 -19.29 -0.67
C PRO A 512 26.33 -19.23 -2.19
N ALA A 513 25.05 -19.22 -2.60
CA ALA A 513 24.69 -19.20 -4.01
C ALA A 513 25.07 -17.87 -4.69
N MET A 514 24.78 -16.75 -4.04
CA MET A 514 25.10 -15.43 -4.56
C MET A 514 26.62 -15.20 -4.61
N TYR A 515 27.31 -15.48 -3.51
CA TYR A 515 28.76 -15.32 -3.45
C TYR A 515 29.46 -16.14 -4.56
N ASN A 516 29.09 -17.42 -4.69
CA ASN A 516 29.64 -18.27 -5.74
C ASN A 516 29.32 -17.74 -7.15
N ALA A 517 28.07 -17.32 -7.41
CA ALA A 517 27.68 -16.79 -8.71
C ALA A 517 28.49 -15.54 -9.07
N PHE A 518 28.73 -14.64 -8.12
CA PHE A 518 29.50 -13.42 -8.34
C PHE A 518 30.98 -13.73 -8.62
N CYS A 519 31.54 -14.74 -7.97
CA CYS A 519 32.89 -15.23 -8.27
C CYS A 519 33.06 -15.77 -9.71
N TYR A 520 31.96 -16.16 -10.38
CA TYR A 520 31.99 -16.58 -11.79
C TYR A 520 31.75 -15.41 -12.76
N GLY A 521 31.70 -14.17 -12.29
CA GLY A 521 31.60 -12.98 -13.11
C GLY A 521 30.16 -12.53 -13.37
N ALA A 522 29.48 -12.06 -12.33
CA ALA A 522 28.16 -11.46 -12.47
C ALA A 522 28.22 -10.08 -13.15
N PRO A 523 27.25 -9.72 -14.01
CA PRO A 523 27.20 -8.38 -14.59
C PRO A 523 26.82 -7.34 -13.53
N PRO A 524 27.17 -6.05 -13.70
CA PRO A 524 26.52 -4.98 -12.98
C PRO A 524 25.02 -5.07 -13.19
N HIS A 525 24.20 -4.94 -12.14
CA HIS A 525 22.75 -5.04 -12.26
C HIS A 525 22.04 -4.16 -11.23
N ALA A 526 20.80 -3.81 -11.53
CA ALA A 526 20.00 -2.93 -10.73
C ALA A 526 18.52 -3.33 -10.80
N GLY A 527 17.78 -3.09 -9.74
CA GLY A 527 16.37 -3.43 -9.72
C GLY A 527 15.61 -2.77 -8.58
N ILE A 528 14.32 -3.00 -8.59
CA ILE A 528 13.35 -2.43 -7.65
C ILE A 528 12.11 -3.33 -7.57
N ALA A 529 11.28 -3.16 -6.55
CA ALA A 529 10.10 -4.00 -6.35
C ALA A 529 8.86 -3.22 -5.87
N PRO A 530 8.18 -2.44 -6.74
CA PRO A 530 6.97 -1.72 -6.37
C PRO A 530 5.87 -2.62 -5.81
N GLY A 531 5.33 -2.24 -4.63
CA GLY A 531 4.24 -2.95 -3.99
C GLY A 531 2.94 -2.80 -4.77
N VAL A 532 2.45 -3.89 -5.39
CA VAL A 532 1.20 -3.88 -6.18
C VAL A 532 0.03 -3.43 -5.31
N ASP A 533 -0.05 -3.94 -4.09
CA ASP A 533 -1.15 -3.63 -3.18
C ASP A 533 -1.17 -2.15 -2.77
N ARG A 534 0.00 -1.54 -2.49
CA ARG A 534 0.11 -0.11 -2.21
C ARG A 534 -0.27 0.75 -3.42
N MET A 535 0.18 0.39 -4.62
CA MET A 535 -0.20 1.08 -5.84
C MET A 535 -1.70 1.06 -6.07
N VAL A 536 -2.33 -0.12 -5.96
CA VAL A 536 -3.78 -0.27 -6.13
C VAL A 536 -4.55 0.50 -5.06
N MET A 537 -4.10 0.51 -3.81
CA MET A 537 -4.69 1.28 -2.71
C MET A 537 -4.71 2.78 -3.04
N LEU A 538 -3.58 3.35 -3.47
CA LEU A 538 -3.48 4.76 -3.86
C LEU A 538 -4.36 5.09 -5.08
N ILE A 539 -4.31 4.25 -6.12
CA ILE A 539 -5.11 4.41 -7.34
C ILE A 539 -6.61 4.36 -7.01
N ALA A 540 -7.01 3.46 -6.12
CA ALA A 540 -8.40 3.30 -5.69
C ALA A 540 -8.88 4.39 -4.72
N GLY A 541 -7.98 5.20 -4.15
CA GLY A 541 -8.28 6.18 -3.11
C GLY A 541 -8.76 5.55 -1.81
N GLU A 542 -8.31 4.34 -1.49
CA GLU A 542 -8.67 3.65 -0.24
C GLU A 542 -7.63 3.92 0.85
N GLU A 543 -8.09 3.99 2.09
CA GLU A 543 -7.23 4.23 3.26
C GLU A 543 -6.62 2.94 3.82
N SER A 544 -7.13 1.79 3.42
CA SER A 544 -6.67 0.48 3.87
C SER A 544 -6.44 -0.47 2.71
N ILE A 545 -5.28 -1.13 2.73
CA ILE A 545 -4.89 -2.15 1.76
C ILE A 545 -5.86 -3.35 1.75
N ARG A 546 -6.57 -3.62 2.85
CA ARG A 546 -7.54 -4.71 2.95
C ARG A 546 -8.77 -4.52 2.06
N GLU A 547 -9.08 -3.28 1.68
CA GLU A 547 -10.20 -3.01 0.77
C GLU A 547 -9.92 -3.46 -0.68
N ILE A 548 -8.64 -3.58 -1.06
CA ILE A 548 -8.23 -3.95 -2.43
C ILE A 548 -7.74 -5.40 -2.55
N ILE A 549 -7.73 -6.15 -1.46
CA ILE A 549 -7.37 -7.58 -1.42
C ILE A 549 -8.67 -8.41 -1.38
N PRO A 550 -8.82 -9.45 -2.25
CA PRO A 550 -10.07 -10.23 -2.29
C PRO A 550 -10.37 -10.94 -0.96
N PHE A 551 -9.39 -11.58 -0.34
CA PHE A 551 -9.51 -12.32 0.91
C PHE A 551 -8.36 -11.94 1.87
N PRO A 552 -8.43 -10.75 2.51
CA PRO A 552 -7.37 -10.30 3.40
C PRO A 552 -7.50 -10.95 4.79
N MET A 553 -6.36 -11.08 5.48
CA MET A 553 -6.36 -11.34 6.92
C MET A 553 -6.84 -10.11 7.70
N ASN A 554 -7.32 -10.34 8.93
CA ASN A 554 -7.63 -9.26 9.86
C ASN A 554 -6.35 -8.64 10.47
N LYS A 555 -6.52 -7.65 11.36
CA LYS A 555 -5.41 -6.95 12.03
C LYS A 555 -4.53 -7.84 12.91
N THR A 556 -5.03 -9.00 13.32
CA THR A 556 -4.33 -9.99 14.15
C THR A 556 -3.80 -11.17 13.34
N ALA A 557 -3.58 -10.98 12.04
CA ALA A 557 -3.05 -11.98 11.11
C ALA A 557 -3.89 -13.29 11.06
N GLN A 558 -5.22 -13.16 11.08
CA GLN A 558 -6.14 -14.29 10.99
C GLN A 558 -7.01 -14.19 9.74
N ASP A 559 -7.14 -15.27 9.01
CA ASP A 559 -8.22 -15.46 8.03
C ASP A 559 -9.45 -16.02 8.77
N VAL A 560 -10.35 -15.13 9.15
CA VAL A 560 -11.55 -15.51 9.94
C VAL A 560 -12.60 -16.25 9.11
N MET A 561 -12.51 -16.21 7.78
CA MET A 561 -13.41 -16.96 6.88
C MET A 561 -12.97 -18.41 6.75
N MET A 562 -11.69 -18.66 6.53
CA MET A 562 -11.12 -20.01 6.38
C MET A 562 -10.67 -20.62 7.71
N GLY A 563 -10.62 -19.81 8.79
CA GLY A 563 -10.18 -20.24 10.11
C GLY A 563 -8.68 -20.49 10.22
N ALA A 564 -7.87 -19.71 9.51
CA ALA A 564 -6.42 -19.77 9.60
C ALA A 564 -5.86 -18.65 10.51
N PRO A 565 -4.79 -18.93 11.33
CA PRO A 565 -4.16 -20.24 11.54
C PRO A 565 -5.06 -21.20 12.31
N ALA A 566 -4.93 -22.49 12.01
CA ALA A 566 -5.72 -23.56 12.64
C ALA A 566 -4.80 -24.59 13.31
N SER A 567 -5.34 -25.30 14.30
CA SER A 567 -4.66 -26.44 14.90
C SER A 567 -4.50 -27.57 13.89
N VAL A 568 -3.43 -28.32 14.02
CA VAL A 568 -3.16 -29.54 13.23
C VAL A 568 -3.19 -30.75 14.16
N ASP A 569 -3.44 -31.92 13.60
CA ASP A 569 -3.46 -33.15 14.40
C ASP A 569 -2.04 -33.67 14.73
N GLU A 570 -1.93 -34.48 15.77
CA GLU A 570 -0.64 -35.03 16.21
C GLU A 570 0.07 -35.87 15.13
N ARG A 571 -0.67 -36.49 14.19
CA ARG A 571 -0.07 -37.22 13.10
C ARG A 571 0.66 -36.29 12.15
N GLN A 572 0.05 -35.14 11.80
CA GLN A 572 0.67 -34.12 10.96
C GLN A 572 1.94 -33.57 11.63
N LEU A 573 1.93 -33.35 12.95
CA LEU A 573 3.12 -32.92 13.69
C LEU A 573 4.22 -33.99 13.67
N ARG A 574 3.86 -35.25 13.88
CA ARG A 574 4.83 -36.38 13.80
C ARG A 574 5.41 -36.54 12.40
N ASP A 575 4.60 -36.38 11.36
CA ASP A 575 5.04 -36.50 9.96
C ASP A 575 6.11 -35.46 9.60
N VAL A 576 6.09 -34.28 10.23
CA VAL A 576 7.08 -33.23 10.05
C VAL A 576 8.12 -33.16 11.18
N HIS A 577 8.14 -34.12 12.09
CA HIS A 577 9.11 -34.25 13.18
C HIS A 577 9.18 -33.11 14.17
N ILE A 578 8.05 -32.44 14.48
CA ILE A 578 7.98 -31.32 15.43
C ILE A 578 7.02 -31.61 16.58
N ARG A 579 7.14 -30.83 17.67
CA ARG A 579 6.23 -30.83 18.82
C ARG A 579 5.88 -29.40 19.20
N ILE A 580 4.65 -29.21 19.64
CA ILE A 580 4.26 -27.96 20.29
C ILE A 580 4.85 -27.95 21.71
N VAL A 581 5.55 -26.88 22.05
CA VAL A 581 6.04 -26.63 23.42
C VAL A 581 5.04 -25.69 24.08
N GLU A 582 4.40 -26.17 25.15
CA GLU A 582 3.57 -25.31 25.99
C GLU A 582 4.48 -24.37 26.78
N GLU A 583 4.30 -23.06 26.63
CA GLU A 583 4.93 -22.09 27.54
C GLU A 583 4.37 -22.34 28.95
N LYS A 584 5.22 -22.68 29.89
CA LYS A 584 4.84 -22.65 31.30
C LYS A 584 4.59 -21.19 31.64
N GLU A 585 3.35 -20.86 32.02
CA GLU A 585 3.04 -19.57 32.60
C GLU A 585 4.06 -19.26 33.70
N SER A 586 4.88 -18.24 33.44
CA SER A 586 5.94 -17.77 34.34
C SER A 586 5.37 -16.80 35.39
#